data_87e4ceef961fad99c4a5cb70f506dc13
#
_entry.id   87e4ceef961fad99c4a5cb70f506dc13
#
_cell.length_a   1.000
_cell.length_b   1.000
_cell.length_c   1.000
_cell.angle_alpha   90.00
_cell.angle_beta   90.00
_cell.angle_gamma   90.00
#
_symmetry.space_group_name_H-M   'P 1'
#
loop_
_entity.id
_entity.type
_entity.pdbx_description
1 polymer ?
#
loop_
_entity_poly.entity_id
_entity_poly.type
_entity_poly.pdbx_seq_one_letter_code
_entity_poly.pdbx_strand_id
1 'polypeptide(L)'
;MPTSQNPHFAGPLPRRTVLRAAAVSGLAALGWQTAFRIPAAADADVPPNVDCYTQAYRNWSGEIQADDLLTCSPRTVEQVVSVVNWAHARGLRVRPTGMRHGWAPLTITNGGSRDSILIDLTEHLAAVEVSADAHGPLVTAQTGVTMTALLTELEDHGYGVASCPAPGDLTLGGVLAIDGHGTAIRVNSARGLPGQTFGTLSNLIVSVTAIVWDTSQGAYVARTYQRPDSEMRALLVHLGRALIVQATLRVAANQRVRCVSRTDIAADTLFAPPAEAGKQSFAALVEGCGRIETIWFPYTRAPWLKLWSVVPERPLTSREAITPFNYPFSDEIPEAASELLKLVIQGDTWVTPLYAQVIAATVPAGLLATDSADLWGWAKNTQLYVRPTTLRVTANGYAVLTKRENIQEVVSKTYAYLKRTLEEYQAEGHFPVNGPWEVRVTDLDDAADCRIPGAQEAILSAVRPRPDRDYDTAVWLDVLTLPGTPSSIEFYEGFEQFLVQEFNNATAALHPEWSKGWAYGTNGAWTNTTFLHGVIPAAVQAGRASDDGWSAALAAYDALDPHGVYGNPFLDVLMG
;
A
#
# COMPACT_ATOMS: atom_id res chain seq x y z
N MET A 1 -67.23 -2.21 9.90
CA MET A 1 -66.52 -3.44 9.61
C MET A 1 -66.29 -3.52 8.12
N PRO A 2 -65.05 -3.54 7.69
CA PRO A 2 -64.59 -4.56 6.77
C PRO A 2 -63.24 -5.14 7.20
N THR A 3 -63.03 -6.36 6.78
CA THR A 3 -62.09 -7.40 7.12
C THR A 3 -60.67 -7.10 6.64
N SER A 4 -59.71 -7.43 7.50
CA SER A 4 -58.27 -7.47 7.24
C SER A 4 -57.92 -8.57 6.22
N GLN A 5 -57.12 -8.24 5.20
CA GLN A 5 -56.40 -9.22 4.39
C GLN A 5 -54.92 -9.10 4.66
N ASN A 6 -54.30 -10.20 5.12
CA ASN A 6 -52.86 -10.42 5.23
C ASN A 6 -52.23 -10.57 3.83
N PRO A 7 -51.03 -10.03 3.56
CA PRO A 7 -50.29 -10.40 2.38
C PRO A 7 -49.51 -11.68 2.63
N HIS A 8 -49.63 -12.59 1.67
CA HIS A 8 -48.96 -13.89 1.60
C HIS A 8 -47.44 -13.76 1.53
N PHE A 9 -46.76 -14.56 2.33
CA PHE A 9 -45.35 -14.84 2.24
C PHE A 9 -45.00 -15.51 0.87
N ALA A 10 -44.02 -14.96 0.20
CA ALA A 10 -43.47 -15.51 -1.02
C ALA A 10 -42.67 -16.81 -0.73
N GLY A 11 -42.78 -17.78 -1.62
CA GLY A 11 -42.17 -19.11 -1.52
C GLY A 11 -40.64 -19.12 -1.58
N PRO A 12 -40.01 -20.28 -1.36
CA PRO A 12 -38.57 -20.42 -1.19
C PRO A 12 -37.78 -20.09 -2.47
N LEU A 13 -36.76 -19.26 -2.31
CA LEU A 13 -35.80 -18.91 -3.37
C LEU A 13 -35.08 -20.16 -3.93
N PRO A 14 -34.75 -20.20 -5.21
CA PRO A 14 -34.12 -21.35 -5.84
C PRO A 14 -32.70 -21.60 -5.28
N ARG A 15 -32.43 -22.88 -4.93
CA ARG A 15 -31.17 -23.37 -4.33
C ARG A 15 -29.87 -22.89 -4.99
N ARG A 16 -29.90 -22.46 -6.24
CA ARG A 16 -28.72 -21.93 -6.95
C ARG A 16 -28.29 -20.54 -6.51
N THR A 17 -29.20 -19.70 -6.03
CA THR A 17 -28.91 -18.35 -5.52
C THR A 17 -28.30 -18.41 -4.12
N VAL A 18 -28.78 -19.34 -3.29
CA VAL A 18 -28.23 -19.57 -1.92
C VAL A 18 -26.81 -20.11 -1.98
N LEU A 19 -26.50 -20.99 -2.95
CA LEU A 19 -25.14 -21.53 -3.11
C LEU A 19 -24.12 -20.49 -3.63
N ARG A 20 -24.55 -19.48 -4.40
CA ARG A 20 -23.66 -18.38 -4.79
C ARG A 20 -23.40 -17.39 -3.65
N ALA A 21 -24.39 -17.07 -2.83
CA ALA A 21 -24.22 -16.23 -1.65
C ALA A 21 -23.39 -16.91 -0.55
N ALA A 22 -23.58 -18.24 -0.35
CA ALA A 22 -22.76 -19.02 0.58
C ALA A 22 -21.32 -19.20 0.08
N ALA A 23 -21.06 -19.24 -1.24
CA ALA A 23 -19.72 -19.29 -1.80
C ALA A 23 -18.96 -17.96 -1.59
N VAL A 24 -19.64 -16.82 -1.64
CA VAL A 24 -18.99 -15.50 -1.43
C VAL A 24 -18.70 -15.26 0.06
N SER A 25 -19.59 -15.66 0.97
CA SER A 25 -19.37 -15.48 2.41
C SER A 25 -18.48 -16.55 3.05
N GLY A 26 -18.41 -17.77 2.49
CA GLY A 26 -17.48 -18.82 2.93
C GLY A 26 -16.06 -18.66 2.37
N LEU A 27 -15.88 -17.94 1.28
CA LEU A 27 -14.58 -17.69 0.64
C LEU A 27 -13.86 -16.46 1.22
N ALA A 28 -14.54 -15.58 1.92
CA ALA A 28 -13.89 -14.46 2.63
C ALA A 28 -13.16 -14.89 3.91
N ALA A 29 -13.45 -16.08 4.45
CA ALA A 29 -12.87 -16.60 5.68
C ALA A 29 -11.78 -17.68 5.46
N LEU A 30 -11.66 -18.25 4.26
CA LEU A 30 -10.61 -19.21 3.92
C LEU A 30 -9.58 -18.49 3.06
N GLY A 31 -8.39 -18.28 3.62
CA GLY A 31 -7.28 -17.58 3.00
C GLY A 31 -7.08 -17.93 1.52
N TRP A 32 -7.24 -16.96 0.65
CA TRP A 32 -7.03 -17.04 -0.79
C TRP A 32 -5.57 -17.36 -1.19
N GLN A 33 -4.73 -17.72 -0.23
CA GLN A 33 -3.31 -18.00 -0.45
C GLN A 33 -3.01 -19.41 -0.97
N THR A 34 -3.96 -20.34 -0.95
CA THR A 34 -3.82 -21.61 -1.67
C THR A 34 -4.46 -21.47 -3.06
N ALA A 35 -3.88 -20.64 -3.93
CA ALA A 35 -4.10 -20.82 -5.35
C ALA A 35 -3.73 -22.27 -5.68
N PHE A 36 -4.68 -23.05 -6.19
CA PHE A 36 -4.38 -24.40 -6.67
C PHE A 36 -3.28 -24.25 -7.73
N ARG A 37 -2.06 -24.70 -7.39
CA ARG A 37 -0.94 -24.76 -8.33
C ARG A 37 -1.13 -26.03 -9.13
N ILE A 38 -1.42 -25.89 -10.41
CA ILE A 38 -1.49 -27.02 -11.34
C ILE A 38 -0.12 -27.06 -12.04
N PRO A 39 0.68 -28.14 -11.84
CA PRO A 39 1.95 -28.26 -12.56
C PRO A 39 1.73 -28.06 -14.07
N ALA A 40 2.65 -27.36 -14.73
CA ALA A 40 2.59 -27.21 -16.18
C ALA A 40 2.61 -28.61 -16.81
N ALA A 41 1.82 -28.79 -17.88
CA ALA A 41 1.77 -30.07 -18.58
C ALA A 41 3.17 -30.46 -19.07
N ALA A 42 3.47 -31.74 -19.12
CA ALA A 42 4.78 -32.24 -19.54
C ALA A 42 5.21 -31.77 -20.95
N ASP A 43 4.22 -31.46 -21.80
CA ASP A 43 4.42 -30.95 -23.17
C ASP A 43 4.33 -29.41 -23.24
N ALA A 44 4.19 -28.69 -22.10
CA ALA A 44 4.12 -27.25 -22.10
C ALA A 44 5.47 -26.64 -22.47
N ASP A 45 5.45 -25.62 -23.33
CA ASP A 45 6.63 -24.79 -23.59
C ASP A 45 6.91 -23.93 -22.36
N VAL A 46 7.88 -24.34 -21.55
CA VAL A 46 8.28 -23.69 -20.29
C VAL A 46 9.80 -23.54 -20.24
N PRO A 47 10.34 -22.61 -19.44
CA PRO A 47 11.77 -22.48 -19.27
C PRO A 47 12.39 -23.78 -18.76
N PRO A 48 13.53 -24.23 -19.33
CA PRO A 48 14.16 -25.47 -18.91
C PRO A 48 14.71 -25.38 -17.49
N ASN A 49 14.56 -26.46 -16.72
CA ASN A 49 15.07 -26.60 -15.35
C ASN A 49 14.50 -25.58 -14.35
N VAL A 50 13.33 -25.03 -14.59
CA VAL A 50 12.59 -24.16 -13.68
C VAL A 50 11.24 -24.76 -13.36
N ASP A 51 10.85 -24.73 -12.10
CA ASP A 51 9.53 -25.18 -11.68
C ASP A 51 8.47 -24.20 -12.20
N CYS A 52 7.56 -24.67 -13.04
CA CYS A 52 6.47 -23.86 -13.60
C CYS A 52 5.13 -24.54 -13.34
N TYR A 53 4.11 -23.69 -13.11
CA TYR A 53 2.73 -24.10 -12.84
C TYR A 53 1.75 -23.05 -13.34
N THR A 54 0.49 -23.41 -13.45
CA THR A 54 -0.59 -22.43 -13.68
C THR A 54 -1.27 -22.09 -12.37
N GLN A 55 -1.69 -20.84 -12.23
CA GLN A 55 -2.45 -20.37 -11.06
C GLN A 55 -3.41 -19.25 -11.44
N ALA A 56 -4.46 -19.08 -10.63
CA ALA A 56 -5.28 -17.89 -10.66
C ALA A 56 -4.58 -16.72 -9.95
N TYR A 57 -4.78 -15.53 -10.47
CA TYR A 57 -4.36 -14.28 -9.85
C TYR A 57 -5.60 -13.50 -9.36
N ARG A 58 -5.52 -12.96 -8.18
CA ARG A 58 -6.48 -12.01 -7.62
C ARG A 58 -5.68 -10.96 -6.86
N ASN A 59 -5.87 -9.67 -7.17
CA ASN A 59 -5.27 -8.60 -6.36
C ASN A 59 -5.97 -8.45 -5.00
N TRP A 60 -5.56 -7.49 -4.19
CA TRP A 60 -6.11 -7.33 -2.83
C TRP A 60 -7.62 -7.15 -2.82
N SER A 61 -8.18 -6.24 -3.64
CA SER A 61 -9.63 -6.01 -3.71
C SER A 61 -10.40 -7.11 -4.46
N GLY A 62 -9.72 -7.93 -5.27
CA GLY A 62 -10.34 -8.88 -6.18
C GLY A 62 -10.87 -8.27 -7.47
N GLU A 63 -10.67 -6.98 -7.70
CA GLU A 63 -11.12 -6.28 -8.91
C GLU A 63 -10.25 -6.60 -10.13
N ILE A 64 -8.96 -6.89 -9.90
CA ILE A 64 -8.05 -7.37 -10.94
C ILE A 64 -7.84 -8.85 -10.74
N GLN A 65 -8.24 -9.63 -11.73
CA GLN A 65 -8.19 -11.08 -11.68
C GLN A 65 -7.91 -11.69 -13.05
N ALA A 66 -7.27 -12.84 -13.03
CA ALA A 66 -7.09 -13.70 -14.20
C ALA A 66 -6.96 -15.14 -13.75
N ASP A 67 -7.38 -16.06 -14.62
CA ASP A 67 -7.24 -17.49 -14.41
C ASP A 67 -6.10 -18.03 -15.29
N ASP A 68 -5.56 -19.20 -14.94
CA ASP A 68 -4.62 -19.99 -15.74
C ASP A 68 -3.34 -19.24 -16.15
N LEU A 69 -2.80 -18.38 -15.29
CA LEU A 69 -1.54 -17.70 -15.56
C LEU A 69 -0.34 -18.64 -15.37
N LEU A 70 0.47 -18.81 -16.42
CA LEU A 70 1.75 -19.50 -16.32
C LEU A 70 2.66 -18.74 -15.34
N THR A 71 3.15 -19.45 -14.34
CA THR A 71 4.00 -18.92 -13.28
C THR A 71 5.25 -19.77 -13.15
N CYS A 72 6.42 -19.14 -13.12
CA CYS A 72 7.70 -19.79 -12.88
C CYS A 72 8.20 -19.46 -11.47
N SER A 73 8.71 -20.47 -10.75
CA SER A 73 9.29 -20.35 -9.41
C SER A 73 10.77 -20.72 -9.44
N PRO A 74 11.64 -19.77 -9.84
CA PRO A 74 13.08 -20.01 -9.93
C PRO A 74 13.71 -20.15 -8.54
N ARG A 75 14.72 -21.03 -8.43
CA ARG A 75 15.45 -21.33 -7.18
C ARG A 75 16.72 -20.50 -7.02
N THR A 76 17.24 -19.97 -8.11
CA THR A 76 18.48 -19.18 -8.12
C THR A 76 18.35 -17.97 -9.05
N VAL A 77 19.25 -17.00 -8.91
CA VAL A 77 19.30 -15.82 -9.78
C VAL A 77 19.59 -16.21 -11.24
N GLU A 78 20.40 -17.25 -11.46
CA GLU A 78 20.68 -17.77 -12.81
C GLU A 78 19.42 -18.35 -13.45
N GLN A 79 18.55 -19.00 -12.67
CA GLN A 79 17.26 -19.47 -13.18
C GLN A 79 16.32 -18.28 -13.49
N VAL A 80 16.34 -17.19 -12.69
CA VAL A 80 15.62 -15.95 -13.05
C VAL A 80 16.09 -15.41 -14.39
N VAL A 81 17.42 -15.30 -14.60
CA VAL A 81 18.02 -14.88 -15.88
C VAL A 81 17.57 -15.80 -17.02
N SER A 82 17.55 -17.12 -16.79
CA SER A 82 17.08 -18.10 -17.77
C SER A 82 15.61 -17.89 -18.15
N VAL A 83 14.72 -17.67 -17.16
CA VAL A 83 13.29 -17.38 -17.40
C VAL A 83 13.11 -16.12 -18.24
N VAL A 84 13.81 -15.04 -17.90
CA VAL A 84 13.70 -13.75 -18.61
C VAL A 84 14.17 -13.87 -20.05
N ASN A 85 15.33 -14.52 -20.30
CA ASN A 85 15.83 -14.72 -21.66
C ASN A 85 14.95 -15.68 -22.48
N TRP A 86 14.41 -16.72 -21.84
CA TRP A 86 13.46 -17.63 -22.48
C TRP A 86 12.18 -16.89 -22.90
N ALA A 87 11.64 -16.02 -22.05
CA ALA A 87 10.47 -15.21 -22.32
C ALA A 87 10.75 -14.20 -23.44
N HIS A 88 11.89 -13.48 -23.37
CA HIS A 88 12.31 -12.56 -24.41
C HIS A 88 12.38 -13.21 -25.79
N ALA A 89 13.02 -14.39 -25.90
CA ALA A 89 13.13 -15.13 -27.15
C ALA A 89 11.78 -15.53 -27.77
N ARG A 90 10.68 -15.47 -26.99
CA ARG A 90 9.31 -15.80 -27.39
C ARG A 90 8.40 -14.59 -27.51
N GLY A 91 8.92 -13.39 -27.30
CA GLY A 91 8.13 -12.17 -27.26
C GLY A 91 7.15 -12.12 -26.08
N LEU A 92 7.44 -12.84 -25.00
CA LEU A 92 6.63 -12.85 -23.79
C LEU A 92 7.13 -11.81 -22.80
N ARG A 93 6.21 -11.29 -21.98
CA ARG A 93 6.50 -10.38 -20.87
C ARG A 93 6.65 -11.15 -19.55
N VAL A 94 7.50 -10.67 -18.66
CA VAL A 94 7.74 -11.25 -17.33
C VAL A 94 7.24 -10.31 -16.25
N ARG A 95 6.31 -10.78 -15.42
CA ARG A 95 5.72 -9.97 -14.34
C ARG A 95 6.03 -10.58 -12.99
N PRO A 96 6.83 -9.89 -12.13
CA PRO A 96 7.06 -10.35 -10.77
C PRO A 96 5.73 -10.34 -9.98
N THR A 97 5.49 -11.40 -9.23
CA THR A 97 4.35 -11.50 -8.32
C THR A 97 4.83 -11.73 -6.89
N GLY A 98 4.24 -11.03 -5.94
CA GLY A 98 4.38 -11.24 -4.51
C GLY A 98 3.04 -11.63 -3.90
N MET A 99 2.69 -11.05 -2.75
CA MET A 99 1.48 -11.38 -1.98
C MET A 99 0.22 -10.65 -2.47
N ARG A 100 0.31 -9.89 -3.56
CA ARG A 100 -0.82 -9.29 -4.31
C ARG A 100 -1.65 -8.28 -3.51
N HIS A 101 -1.02 -7.55 -2.59
CA HIS A 101 -1.67 -6.50 -1.80
C HIS A 101 -1.93 -5.20 -2.56
N GLY A 102 -1.34 -5.01 -3.75
CA GLY A 102 -1.58 -3.84 -4.59
C GLY A 102 -2.99 -3.84 -5.18
N TRP A 103 -3.60 -2.65 -5.25
CA TRP A 103 -4.85 -2.40 -5.99
C TRP A 103 -4.57 -2.13 -7.46
N ALA A 104 -3.56 -1.29 -7.73
CA ALA A 104 -3.20 -0.86 -9.08
C ALA A 104 -2.78 -2.03 -10.00
N PRO A 105 -3.08 -1.98 -11.31
CA PRO A 105 -2.80 -3.04 -12.28
C PRO A 105 -1.33 -3.11 -12.69
N LEU A 106 -0.42 -2.93 -11.72
CA LEU A 106 1.02 -2.90 -11.96
C LEU A 106 1.60 -4.30 -12.24
N THR A 107 1.00 -5.37 -11.71
CA THR A 107 1.41 -6.74 -12.01
C THR A 107 0.76 -7.26 -13.29
N ILE A 108 -0.56 -7.29 -13.33
CA ILE A 108 -1.37 -7.67 -14.49
C ILE A 108 -2.55 -6.73 -14.63
N THR A 109 -3.14 -6.66 -15.82
CA THR A 109 -4.47 -6.08 -16.05
C THR A 109 -5.57 -7.09 -15.79
N ASN A 110 -6.82 -6.64 -15.61
CA ASN A 110 -7.95 -7.54 -15.42
C ASN A 110 -8.13 -8.46 -16.64
N GLY A 111 -8.34 -9.75 -16.41
CA GLY A 111 -8.37 -10.78 -17.44
C GLY A 111 -6.97 -11.34 -17.79
N GLY A 112 -5.89 -10.71 -17.31
CA GLY A 112 -4.53 -11.10 -17.66
C GLY A 112 -4.16 -10.84 -19.12
N SER A 113 -2.99 -11.30 -19.54
CA SER A 113 -2.54 -11.28 -20.92
C SER A 113 -1.87 -12.61 -21.26
N ARG A 114 -2.16 -13.15 -22.44
CA ARG A 114 -1.57 -14.43 -22.90
C ARG A 114 -0.08 -14.32 -23.22
N ASP A 115 0.42 -13.11 -23.40
CA ASP A 115 1.82 -12.80 -23.63
C ASP A 115 2.62 -12.55 -22.33
N SER A 116 2.01 -12.74 -21.16
CA SER A 116 2.64 -12.50 -19.87
C SER A 116 2.78 -13.78 -19.06
N ILE A 117 3.96 -13.97 -18.50
CA ILE A 117 4.22 -14.99 -17.49
C ILE A 117 4.50 -14.35 -16.14
N LEU A 118 4.07 -14.99 -15.06
CA LEU A 118 4.43 -14.57 -13.72
C LEU A 118 5.76 -15.20 -13.30
N ILE A 119 6.53 -14.45 -12.51
CA ILE A 119 7.69 -14.97 -11.81
C ILE A 119 7.48 -14.80 -10.30
N ASP A 120 7.52 -15.91 -9.58
CA ASP A 120 7.31 -15.98 -8.13
C ASP A 120 8.64 -16.27 -7.43
N LEU A 121 9.14 -15.28 -6.69
CA LEU A 121 10.40 -15.38 -5.94
C LEU A 121 10.20 -15.78 -4.48
N THR A 122 8.95 -15.87 -4.02
CA THR A 122 8.62 -15.99 -2.59
C THR A 122 9.06 -17.30 -1.96
N GLU A 123 9.12 -18.37 -2.74
CA GLU A 123 9.42 -19.72 -2.24
C GLU A 123 10.92 -19.96 -2.04
N HIS A 124 11.76 -19.42 -2.92
CA HIS A 124 13.18 -19.81 -2.98
C HIS A 124 14.16 -18.63 -2.87
N LEU A 125 13.76 -17.43 -3.25
CA LEU A 125 14.63 -16.25 -3.24
C LEU A 125 14.24 -15.30 -2.10
N ALA A 126 14.38 -15.80 -0.86
CA ALA A 126 13.99 -15.14 0.38
C ALA A 126 15.10 -15.10 1.44
N ALA A 127 16.37 -15.31 1.05
CA ALA A 127 17.50 -15.26 1.98
C ALA A 127 17.73 -13.82 2.49
N VAL A 128 18.17 -13.71 3.76
CA VAL A 128 18.48 -12.45 4.44
C VAL A 128 19.85 -12.58 5.08
N GLU A 129 20.70 -11.58 4.94
CA GLU A 129 22.03 -11.48 5.55
C GLU A 129 22.20 -10.12 6.20
N VAL A 130 22.54 -10.09 7.48
CA VAL A 130 22.85 -8.88 8.21
C VAL A 130 24.35 -8.64 8.22
N SER A 131 24.77 -7.44 7.90
CA SER A 131 26.18 -7.02 7.81
C SER A 131 26.35 -5.57 8.24
N ALA A 132 27.52 -4.99 8.04
CA ALA A 132 27.78 -3.58 8.25
C ALA A 132 28.89 -3.08 7.31
N ASP A 133 28.85 -1.77 7.04
CA ASP A 133 29.91 -1.04 6.36
C ASP A 133 30.44 0.11 7.25
N ALA A 134 31.29 0.97 6.70
CA ALA A 134 31.84 2.13 7.40
C ALA A 134 30.76 3.16 7.80
N HIS A 135 29.56 3.09 7.22
CA HIS A 135 28.46 4.02 7.45
C HIS A 135 27.37 3.46 8.40
N GLY A 136 27.46 2.19 8.78
CA GLY A 136 26.55 1.55 9.75
C GLY A 136 26.04 0.18 9.31
N PRO A 137 25.03 -0.37 10.04
CA PRO A 137 24.49 -1.68 9.76
C PRO A 137 23.71 -1.72 8.44
N LEU A 138 23.74 -2.88 7.81
CA LEU A 138 23.10 -3.20 6.54
C LEU A 138 22.32 -4.51 6.66
N VAL A 139 21.30 -4.65 5.83
CA VAL A 139 20.67 -5.94 5.53
C VAL A 139 20.66 -6.14 4.01
N THR A 140 21.20 -7.26 3.55
CA THR A 140 21.06 -7.72 2.17
C THR A 140 20.00 -8.80 2.13
N ALA A 141 18.97 -8.60 1.35
CA ALA A 141 17.84 -9.52 1.29
C ALA A 141 17.41 -9.80 -0.16
N GLN A 142 17.10 -11.06 -0.45
CA GLN A 142 16.43 -11.44 -1.68
C GLN A 142 14.98 -10.96 -1.66
N THR A 143 14.49 -10.50 -2.79
CA THR A 143 13.23 -9.71 -2.84
C THR A 143 11.94 -10.51 -2.66
N GLY A 144 12.03 -11.83 -2.66
CA GLY A 144 10.90 -12.72 -2.28
C GLY A 144 10.63 -12.80 -0.78
N VAL A 145 11.54 -12.32 0.08
CA VAL A 145 11.35 -12.34 1.54
C VAL A 145 10.15 -11.49 1.96
N THR A 146 9.38 -11.96 2.94
CA THR A 146 8.28 -11.16 3.51
C THR A 146 8.79 -10.14 4.51
N MET A 147 8.04 -9.03 4.70
CA MET A 147 8.37 -8.00 5.69
C MET A 147 8.45 -8.58 7.11
N THR A 148 7.55 -9.51 7.47
CA THR A 148 7.61 -10.19 8.77
C THR A 148 8.92 -10.96 8.94
N ALA A 149 9.35 -11.73 7.94
CA ALA A 149 10.58 -12.51 8.01
C ALA A 149 11.81 -11.59 8.07
N LEU A 150 11.88 -10.57 7.19
CA LEU A 150 12.94 -9.58 7.18
C LEU A 150 13.09 -8.85 8.53
N LEU A 151 11.97 -8.32 9.05
CA LEU A 151 11.99 -7.56 10.31
C LEU A 151 12.22 -8.46 11.54
N THR A 152 11.93 -9.75 11.45
CA THR A 152 12.26 -10.71 12.51
C THR A 152 13.76 -10.98 12.53
N GLU A 153 14.38 -11.23 11.38
CA GLU A 153 15.82 -11.42 11.25
C GLU A 153 16.59 -10.16 11.74
N LEU A 154 16.11 -8.97 11.38
CA LEU A 154 16.68 -7.72 11.88
C LEU A 154 16.56 -7.59 13.40
N GLU A 155 15.39 -7.93 13.98
CA GLU A 155 15.18 -7.88 15.44
C GLU A 155 16.12 -8.83 16.18
N ASP A 156 16.36 -10.04 15.66
CA ASP A 156 17.27 -11.03 16.26
C ASP A 156 18.72 -10.52 16.28
N HIS A 157 19.06 -9.59 15.38
CA HIS A 157 20.36 -8.91 15.34
C HIS A 157 20.38 -7.53 16.04
N GLY A 158 19.26 -7.13 16.67
CA GLY A 158 19.14 -5.84 17.35
C GLY A 158 18.90 -4.64 16.44
N TYR A 159 18.51 -4.86 15.19
CA TYR A 159 18.23 -3.83 14.20
C TYR A 159 16.75 -3.74 13.83
N GLY A 160 16.39 -2.66 13.15
CA GLY A 160 15.02 -2.41 12.66
C GLY A 160 14.92 -1.17 11.79
N VAL A 161 13.69 -0.82 11.44
CA VAL A 161 13.33 0.37 10.66
C VAL A 161 12.44 1.29 11.49
N ALA A 162 12.38 2.58 11.14
CA ALA A 162 11.58 3.56 11.88
C ALA A 162 10.07 3.33 11.72
N SER A 163 9.66 2.95 10.51
CA SER A 163 8.28 2.59 10.19
C SER A 163 8.25 1.62 9.01
N CYS A 164 7.15 0.90 8.86
CA CYS A 164 6.94 -0.06 7.78
C CYS A 164 5.44 -0.15 7.43
N PRO A 165 5.09 -0.65 6.23
CA PRO A 165 3.70 -0.97 5.90
C PRO A 165 3.08 -1.92 6.93
N ALA A 166 1.78 -1.73 7.22
CA ALA A 166 1.08 -2.50 8.24
C ALA A 166 0.92 -4.01 7.95
N PRO A 167 0.76 -4.47 6.69
CA PRO A 167 0.75 -5.90 6.38
C PRO A 167 2.15 -6.51 6.44
N GLY A 168 2.32 -7.55 7.24
CA GLY A 168 3.62 -8.21 7.41
C GLY A 168 3.95 -9.26 6.35
N ASP A 169 2.98 -9.72 5.60
CA ASP A 169 3.13 -10.71 4.53
C ASP A 169 3.55 -10.10 3.17
N LEU A 170 3.66 -8.78 3.04
CA LEU A 170 4.19 -8.14 1.84
C LEU A 170 5.61 -8.63 1.53
N THR A 171 5.91 -8.86 0.25
CA THR A 171 7.29 -9.13 -0.17
C THR A 171 8.10 -7.84 -0.24
N LEU A 172 9.39 -7.93 0.10
CA LEU A 172 10.32 -6.81 0.00
C LEU A 172 10.31 -6.20 -1.41
N GLY A 173 10.38 -7.02 -2.46
CA GLY A 173 10.39 -6.54 -3.84
C GLY A 173 9.13 -5.76 -4.21
N GLY A 174 7.95 -6.22 -3.75
CA GLY A 174 6.69 -5.51 -3.96
C GLY A 174 6.66 -4.16 -3.22
N VAL A 175 7.11 -4.13 -1.96
CA VAL A 175 7.17 -2.91 -1.15
C VAL A 175 8.09 -1.86 -1.78
N LEU A 176 9.29 -2.27 -2.21
CA LEU A 176 10.26 -1.34 -2.82
C LEU A 176 9.78 -0.82 -4.19
N ALA A 177 9.09 -1.66 -4.98
CA ALA A 177 8.63 -1.29 -6.31
C ALA A 177 7.62 -0.13 -6.34
N ILE A 178 6.80 0.00 -5.28
CA ILE A 178 5.65 0.91 -5.20
C ILE A 178 5.79 1.99 -4.13
N ASP A 179 7.00 2.23 -3.65
CA ASP A 179 7.25 3.27 -2.65
C ASP A 179 6.59 2.98 -1.28
N GLY A 180 6.65 1.73 -0.85
CA GLY A 180 5.98 1.26 0.38
C GLY A 180 6.43 2.01 1.64
N HIS A 181 5.46 2.48 2.42
CA HIS A 181 5.68 3.33 3.59
C HIS A 181 4.84 2.89 4.80
N GLY A 182 5.16 3.44 5.95
CA GLY A 182 4.32 3.35 7.15
C GLY A 182 3.77 4.72 7.54
N THR A 183 3.86 5.06 8.82
CA THR A 183 3.57 6.41 9.31
C THR A 183 4.65 6.83 10.28
N ALA A 184 5.41 7.86 9.93
CA ALA A 184 6.44 8.44 10.80
C ALA A 184 6.92 9.79 10.29
N ILE A 185 7.08 10.75 11.19
CA ILE A 185 7.83 12.00 10.98
C ILE A 185 8.86 12.18 12.08
N ARG A 186 9.93 12.93 11.79
CA ARG A 186 10.91 13.31 12.81
C ARG A 186 10.30 14.35 13.74
N VAL A 187 10.17 14.03 15.02
CA VAL A 187 9.76 14.98 16.06
C VAL A 187 10.91 15.27 17.01
N ASN A 188 10.86 16.41 17.70
CA ASN A 188 11.95 16.83 18.61
C ASN A 188 12.25 15.82 19.72
N SER A 189 11.24 15.09 20.20
CA SER A 189 11.35 14.05 21.22
C SER A 189 11.91 12.72 20.72
N ALA A 190 11.89 12.49 19.40
CA ALA A 190 12.33 11.26 18.76
C ALA A 190 13.25 11.60 17.58
N ARG A 191 14.46 12.10 17.88
CA ARG A 191 15.49 12.26 16.85
C ARG A 191 15.75 10.90 16.22
N GLY A 192 15.66 10.85 14.88
CA GLY A 192 15.96 9.64 14.13
C GLY A 192 17.36 9.14 14.43
N LEU A 193 17.50 7.82 14.53
CA LEU A 193 18.82 7.19 14.59
C LEU A 193 19.47 7.24 13.20
N PRO A 194 20.80 7.31 13.14
CA PRO A 194 21.51 7.21 11.87
C PRO A 194 21.11 5.94 11.11
N GLY A 195 20.74 6.08 9.84
CA GLY A 195 20.28 4.96 9.01
C GLY A 195 18.79 4.66 9.11
N GLN A 196 18.00 5.54 9.70
CA GLN A 196 16.54 5.53 9.62
C GLN A 196 16.05 6.51 8.55
N THR A 197 15.04 6.11 7.80
CA THR A 197 14.17 7.01 7.04
C THR A 197 12.82 7.16 7.75
N PHE A 198 12.19 8.29 7.57
CA PHE A 198 10.81 8.55 7.99
C PHE A 198 9.89 8.76 6.78
N GLY A 199 10.44 8.63 5.57
CA GLY A 199 9.74 8.49 4.30
C GLY A 199 9.45 7.03 3.97
N THR A 200 9.79 6.61 2.76
CA THR A 200 9.53 5.27 2.25
C THR A 200 10.70 4.30 2.50
N LEU A 201 10.42 3.00 2.45
CA LEU A 201 11.47 1.99 2.63
C LEU A 201 12.47 1.98 1.46
N SER A 202 12.05 2.40 0.27
CA SER A 202 12.90 2.50 -0.92
C SER A 202 14.04 3.50 -0.73
N ASN A 203 13.85 4.50 0.12
CA ASN A 203 14.89 5.48 0.46
C ASN A 203 16.07 4.87 1.25
N LEU A 204 15.90 3.72 1.88
CA LEU A 204 16.96 3.00 2.60
C LEU A 204 17.87 2.16 1.69
N ILE A 205 17.54 2.00 0.42
CA ILE A 205 18.30 1.16 -0.51
C ILE A 205 19.72 1.71 -0.69
N VAL A 206 20.71 0.84 -0.52
CA VAL A 206 22.15 1.09 -0.73
C VAL A 206 22.61 0.49 -2.05
N SER A 207 22.09 -0.69 -2.41
CA SER A 207 22.35 -1.33 -3.70
C SER A 207 21.20 -2.26 -4.08
N VAL A 208 21.07 -2.54 -5.36
CA VAL A 208 20.13 -3.56 -5.88
C VAL A 208 20.81 -4.44 -6.91
N THR A 209 20.42 -5.70 -7.00
CA THR A 209 20.72 -6.58 -8.13
C THR A 209 19.45 -6.72 -8.96
N ALA A 210 19.51 -6.20 -10.18
CA ALA A 210 18.42 -6.22 -11.15
C ALA A 210 18.77 -7.09 -12.36
N ILE A 211 17.75 -7.66 -13.01
CA ILE A 211 17.92 -8.39 -14.28
C ILE A 211 17.68 -7.38 -15.40
N VAL A 212 18.73 -7.06 -16.15
CA VAL A 212 18.75 -6.00 -17.16
C VAL A 212 19.36 -6.47 -18.47
N TRP A 213 19.04 -5.78 -19.56
CA TRP A 213 19.64 -6.07 -20.87
C TRP A 213 21.11 -5.69 -20.92
N ASP A 214 21.94 -6.60 -21.42
CA ASP A 214 23.34 -6.35 -21.75
C ASP A 214 23.53 -6.42 -23.26
N THR A 215 23.76 -5.27 -23.88
CA THR A 215 23.93 -5.15 -25.34
C THR A 215 25.15 -5.92 -25.83
N SER A 216 26.22 -6.05 -25.03
CA SER A 216 27.42 -6.74 -25.41
C SER A 216 27.25 -8.27 -25.45
N GLN A 217 26.35 -8.78 -24.59
CA GLN A 217 26.01 -10.20 -24.55
C GLN A 217 24.78 -10.55 -25.38
N GLY A 218 23.99 -9.54 -25.77
CA GLY A 218 22.72 -9.75 -26.47
C GLY A 218 21.72 -10.55 -25.63
N ALA A 219 21.71 -10.33 -24.31
CA ALA A 219 20.90 -11.09 -23.34
C ALA A 219 20.62 -10.28 -22.08
N TYR A 220 19.59 -10.68 -21.35
CA TYR A 220 19.35 -10.22 -20.00
C TYR A 220 20.32 -10.89 -19.03
N VAL A 221 20.90 -10.11 -18.13
CA VAL A 221 21.89 -10.54 -17.14
C VAL A 221 21.57 -9.94 -15.77
N ALA A 222 22.05 -10.58 -14.70
CA ALA A 222 22.03 -10.00 -13.37
C ALA A 222 23.13 -8.94 -13.25
N ARG A 223 22.76 -7.72 -12.83
CA ARG A 223 23.71 -6.63 -12.59
C ARG A 223 23.41 -5.93 -11.28
N THR A 224 24.45 -5.66 -10.49
CA THR A 224 24.33 -4.92 -9.24
C THR A 224 24.64 -3.45 -9.48
N TYR A 225 23.75 -2.59 -8.99
CA TYR A 225 23.88 -1.13 -9.01
C TYR A 225 24.03 -0.62 -7.58
N GLN A 226 24.94 0.35 -7.41
CA GLN A 226 25.18 1.02 -6.14
C GLN A 226 24.38 2.32 -6.06
N ARG A 227 24.01 2.77 -4.86
CA ARG A 227 23.16 3.95 -4.67
C ARG A 227 23.59 5.21 -5.44
N PRO A 228 24.91 5.49 -5.67
CA PRO A 228 25.35 6.63 -6.48
C PRO A 228 25.21 6.44 -8.00
N ASP A 229 24.97 5.23 -8.49
CA ASP A 229 24.85 4.99 -9.93
C ASP A 229 23.61 5.66 -10.49
N SER A 230 23.71 6.22 -11.70
CA SER A 230 22.63 7.00 -12.32
C SER A 230 21.33 6.20 -12.51
N GLU A 231 21.43 4.91 -12.78
CA GLU A 231 20.31 3.98 -12.98
C GLU A 231 19.47 3.79 -11.70
N MET A 232 20.09 3.99 -10.54
CA MET A 232 19.38 3.87 -9.26
C MET A 232 18.21 4.82 -9.15
N ARG A 233 18.25 5.99 -9.81
CA ARG A 233 17.15 6.93 -9.84
C ARG A 233 15.83 6.31 -10.32
N ALA A 234 15.90 5.37 -11.25
CA ALA A 234 14.76 4.63 -11.78
C ALA A 234 14.51 3.31 -11.03
N LEU A 235 15.55 2.69 -10.47
CA LEU A 235 15.45 1.37 -9.82
C LEU A 235 14.93 1.44 -8.38
N LEU A 236 15.03 2.59 -7.70
CA LEU A 236 14.57 2.74 -6.30
C LEU A 236 13.06 2.58 -6.16
N VAL A 237 12.29 3.18 -7.08
CA VAL A 237 10.83 3.03 -7.21
C VAL A 237 10.54 2.83 -8.69
N HIS A 238 10.08 1.65 -9.08
CA HIS A 238 10.08 1.26 -10.51
C HIS A 238 8.73 0.76 -11.02
N LEU A 239 7.70 0.66 -10.20
CA LEU A 239 6.32 0.28 -10.57
C LEU A 239 6.22 -1.05 -11.33
N GLY A 240 7.21 -1.93 -11.17
CA GLY A 240 7.30 -3.19 -11.91
C GLY A 240 7.92 -3.08 -13.31
N ARG A 241 8.54 -1.94 -13.69
CA ARG A 241 9.34 -1.77 -14.93
C ARG A 241 10.76 -2.30 -14.80
N ALA A 242 11.10 -2.89 -13.66
CA ALA A 242 12.35 -3.61 -13.44
C ALA A 242 12.09 -4.88 -12.64
N LEU A 243 12.96 -5.87 -12.78
CA LEU A 243 12.96 -7.09 -11.99
C LEU A 243 14.19 -7.06 -11.06
N ILE A 244 13.97 -6.74 -9.80
CA ILE A 244 14.99 -6.73 -8.75
C ILE A 244 14.93 -8.05 -8.00
N VAL A 245 16.04 -8.74 -7.88
CA VAL A 245 16.13 -10.06 -7.20
C VAL A 245 16.75 -9.96 -5.81
N GLN A 246 17.51 -8.90 -5.54
CA GLN A 246 18.16 -8.65 -4.26
C GLN A 246 18.28 -7.15 -4.01
N ALA A 247 18.13 -6.73 -2.77
CA ALA A 247 18.37 -5.35 -2.32
C ALA A 247 19.18 -5.35 -1.02
N THR A 248 20.09 -4.38 -0.90
CA THR A 248 20.79 -4.06 0.35
C THR A 248 20.21 -2.76 0.89
N LEU A 249 19.76 -2.76 2.15
CA LEU A 249 19.16 -1.61 2.80
C LEU A 249 20.00 -1.17 4.01
N ARG A 250 20.08 0.14 4.23
CA ARG A 250 20.56 0.71 5.47
C ARG A 250 19.52 0.45 6.56
N VAL A 251 19.97 0.01 7.73
CA VAL A 251 19.13 -0.20 8.91
C VAL A 251 19.72 0.49 10.13
N ALA A 252 18.96 0.58 11.21
CA ALA A 252 19.39 1.21 12.45
C ALA A 252 19.12 0.29 13.64
N ALA A 253 19.61 0.68 14.82
CA ALA A 253 19.26 -0.01 16.06
C ALA A 253 17.74 -0.08 16.22
N ASN A 254 17.23 -1.25 16.61
CA ASN A 254 15.80 -1.44 16.83
C ASN A 254 15.29 -0.59 17.99
N GLN A 255 14.05 -0.17 17.91
CA GLN A 255 13.44 0.69 18.91
C GLN A 255 12.25 0.01 19.57
N ARG A 256 12.08 0.26 20.87
CA ARG A 256 10.83 -0.06 21.58
C ARG A 256 9.82 1.04 21.32
N VAL A 257 8.65 0.62 20.88
CA VAL A 257 7.57 1.52 20.45
C VAL A 257 6.32 1.22 21.25
N ARG A 258 5.72 2.29 21.80
CA ARG A 258 4.40 2.25 22.44
C ARG A 258 3.34 2.67 21.43
N CYS A 259 2.26 1.91 21.32
CA CYS A 259 1.08 2.23 20.52
C CYS A 259 -0.11 2.47 21.45
N VAL A 260 -0.61 3.71 21.50
CA VAL A 260 -1.82 4.05 22.25
C VAL A 260 -2.98 4.19 21.27
N SER A 261 -4.00 3.35 21.44
CA SER A 261 -5.27 3.43 20.71
C SER A 261 -6.25 4.36 21.41
N ARG A 262 -6.87 5.28 20.67
CA ARG A 262 -7.89 6.22 21.19
C ARG A 262 -9.13 6.21 20.30
N THR A 263 -10.30 6.30 20.93
CA THR A 263 -11.60 6.37 20.27
C THR A 263 -12.50 7.47 20.87
N ASP A 264 -11.91 8.34 21.69
CA ASP A 264 -12.60 9.35 22.49
C ASP A 264 -12.54 10.77 21.88
N ILE A 265 -11.70 11.01 20.87
CA ILE A 265 -11.60 12.32 20.21
C ILE A 265 -12.61 12.39 19.07
N ALA A 266 -13.51 13.35 19.10
CA ALA A 266 -14.46 13.56 18.01
C ALA A 266 -13.74 13.99 16.72
N ALA A 267 -14.23 13.54 15.55
CA ALA A 267 -13.68 13.89 14.25
C ALA A 267 -13.66 15.42 14.03
N ASP A 268 -14.74 16.13 14.41
CA ASP A 268 -14.79 17.59 14.32
C ASP A 268 -13.72 18.30 15.18
N THR A 269 -13.26 17.68 16.29
CA THR A 269 -12.17 18.21 17.12
C THR A 269 -10.80 17.86 16.52
N LEU A 270 -10.65 16.62 16.06
CA LEU A 270 -9.40 16.14 15.50
C LEU A 270 -9.03 16.89 14.22
N PHE A 271 -9.99 17.07 13.33
CA PHE A 271 -9.86 17.69 12.03
C PHE A 271 -10.35 19.14 11.99
N ALA A 272 -10.46 19.82 13.15
CA ALA A 272 -10.86 21.21 13.22
C ALA A 272 -10.02 22.11 12.29
N PRO A 273 -10.58 23.19 11.75
CA PRO A 273 -9.82 24.19 11.01
C PRO A 273 -8.60 24.70 11.81
N PRO A 274 -7.50 25.11 11.18
CA PRO A 274 -6.29 25.54 11.89
C PRO A 274 -6.53 26.62 12.95
N ALA A 275 -7.45 27.54 12.71
CA ALA A 275 -7.80 28.61 13.65
C ALA A 275 -8.50 28.11 14.94
N GLU A 276 -9.10 26.90 14.90
CA GLU A 276 -9.84 26.26 16.00
C GLU A 276 -9.07 25.05 16.56
N ALA A 277 -7.92 24.71 15.96
CA ALA A 277 -7.15 23.54 16.30
C ALA A 277 -6.54 23.67 17.71
N GLY A 278 -6.86 22.69 18.57
CA GLY A 278 -6.36 22.61 19.95
C GLY A 278 -5.39 21.43 20.13
N LYS A 279 -5.10 21.09 21.39
CA LYS A 279 -4.19 19.99 21.76
C LYS A 279 -4.62 18.60 21.30
N GLN A 280 -5.87 18.42 20.91
CA GLN A 280 -6.42 17.18 20.37
C GLN A 280 -6.58 17.22 18.85
N SER A 281 -6.07 18.26 18.19
CA SER A 281 -6.02 18.31 16.72
C SER A 281 -5.03 17.29 16.17
N PHE A 282 -5.24 16.90 14.92
CA PHE A 282 -4.40 15.92 14.24
C PHE A 282 -2.92 16.33 14.26
N ALA A 283 -2.60 17.56 13.85
CA ALA A 283 -1.23 18.06 13.82
C ALA A 283 -0.59 18.11 15.23
N ALA A 284 -1.35 18.50 16.26
CA ALA A 284 -0.84 18.52 17.62
C ALA A 284 -0.51 17.11 18.15
N LEU A 285 -1.29 16.10 17.77
CA LEU A 285 -1.02 14.70 18.10
C LEU A 285 0.21 14.18 17.35
N VAL A 286 0.34 14.52 16.06
CA VAL A 286 1.52 14.19 15.24
C VAL A 286 2.79 14.73 15.89
N GLU A 287 2.82 16.01 16.26
CA GLU A 287 3.96 16.64 16.93
C GLU A 287 4.30 15.97 18.28
N GLY A 288 3.29 15.44 18.96
CA GLY A 288 3.48 14.77 20.26
C GLY A 288 4.06 13.36 20.16
N CYS A 289 3.77 12.60 19.11
CA CYS A 289 4.14 11.19 19.01
C CYS A 289 5.00 10.83 17.79
N GLY A 290 4.98 11.62 16.74
CA GLY A 290 5.70 11.40 15.48
C GLY A 290 5.11 10.34 14.56
N ARG A 291 4.14 9.56 15.03
CA ARG A 291 3.50 8.50 14.21
C ARG A 291 2.03 8.41 14.55
N ILE A 292 1.18 8.62 13.57
CA ILE A 292 -0.28 8.56 13.73
C ILE A 292 -0.91 7.81 12.55
N GLU A 293 -1.91 7.01 12.86
CA GLU A 293 -2.88 6.55 11.90
C GLU A 293 -4.27 6.86 12.43
N THR A 294 -5.09 7.42 11.56
CA THR A 294 -6.49 7.69 11.83
C THR A 294 -7.35 6.81 10.95
N ILE A 295 -8.31 6.12 11.54
CA ILE A 295 -9.28 5.25 10.86
C ILE A 295 -10.66 5.78 11.19
N TRP A 296 -11.22 6.64 10.32
CA TRP A 296 -12.53 7.24 10.53
C TRP A 296 -13.57 6.66 9.60
N PHE A 297 -14.55 5.96 10.16
CA PHE A 297 -15.73 5.55 9.40
C PHE A 297 -16.67 6.74 9.24
N PRO A 298 -17.05 7.11 8.00
CA PRO A 298 -18.10 8.11 7.77
C PRO A 298 -19.37 7.77 8.57
N TYR A 299 -20.15 8.79 8.92
CA TYR A 299 -21.38 8.69 9.74
C TYR A 299 -21.12 8.30 11.20
N THR A 300 -19.86 8.32 11.68
CA THR A 300 -19.51 8.09 13.09
C THR A 300 -18.93 9.35 13.73
N ARG A 301 -19.02 9.42 15.06
CA ARG A 301 -18.57 10.59 15.81
C ARG A 301 -17.05 10.70 15.90
N ALA A 302 -16.37 9.60 16.14
CA ALA A 302 -14.94 9.59 16.48
C ALA A 302 -14.20 8.51 15.69
N PRO A 303 -13.00 8.80 15.19
CA PRO A 303 -12.13 7.80 14.57
C PRO A 303 -11.47 6.90 15.62
N TRP A 304 -10.97 5.75 15.17
CA TRP A 304 -9.95 5.01 15.88
C TRP A 304 -8.59 5.61 15.53
N LEU A 305 -7.89 6.12 16.54
CA LEU A 305 -6.54 6.64 16.42
C LEU A 305 -5.56 5.62 16.96
N LYS A 306 -4.48 5.40 16.25
CA LYS A 306 -3.28 4.73 16.72
C LYS A 306 -2.15 5.75 16.78
N LEU A 307 -1.55 5.92 17.95
CA LEU A 307 -0.49 6.88 18.22
C LEU A 307 0.75 6.10 18.67
N TRP A 308 1.81 6.13 17.85
CA TRP A 308 3.04 5.43 18.20
C TRP A 308 4.13 6.43 18.60
N SER A 309 4.80 6.13 19.69
CA SER A 309 5.97 6.88 20.16
C SER A 309 7.10 5.93 20.55
N VAL A 310 8.33 6.39 20.38
CA VAL A 310 9.51 5.65 20.86
C VAL A 310 9.59 5.79 22.38
N VAL A 311 9.47 4.67 23.10
CA VAL A 311 9.48 4.61 24.56
C VAL A 311 10.40 3.45 24.97
N PRO A 312 11.68 3.74 25.36
CA PRO A 312 12.67 2.69 25.64
C PRO A 312 12.26 1.76 26.78
N GLU A 313 11.64 2.29 27.84
CA GLU A 313 11.19 1.53 29.00
C GLU A 313 9.69 1.28 28.95
N ARG A 314 9.27 0.06 29.31
CA ARG A 314 7.86 -0.30 29.32
C ARG A 314 7.07 0.49 30.36
N PRO A 315 6.06 1.28 29.97
CA PRO A 315 5.12 1.88 30.91
C PRO A 315 4.34 0.80 31.69
N LEU A 316 4.05 1.06 32.96
CA LEU A 316 3.31 0.12 33.82
C LEU A 316 1.90 -0.20 33.28
N THR A 317 1.31 0.74 32.55
CA THR A 317 -0.03 0.59 31.94
C THR A 317 -0.03 -0.16 30.62
N SER A 318 1.15 -0.35 30.01
CA SER A 318 1.24 -0.93 28.67
C SER A 318 1.31 -2.46 28.73
N ARG A 319 0.49 -3.10 27.88
CA ARG A 319 0.63 -4.52 27.58
C ARG A 319 1.84 -4.75 26.67
N GLU A 320 2.66 -5.75 26.96
CA GLU A 320 3.77 -6.10 26.08
C GLU A 320 3.30 -6.91 24.86
N ALA A 321 3.65 -6.42 23.67
CA ALA A 321 3.48 -7.13 22.42
C ALA A 321 4.81 -7.84 22.06
N ILE A 322 4.85 -9.16 22.26
CA ILE A 322 6.03 -10.00 21.98
C ILE A 322 6.06 -10.54 20.56
N THR A 323 4.96 -10.45 19.83
CA THR A 323 4.78 -10.76 18.41
C THR A 323 3.92 -9.69 17.76
N PRO A 324 3.85 -9.59 16.43
CA PRO A 324 2.93 -8.69 15.74
C PRO A 324 1.50 -8.79 16.27
N PHE A 325 0.95 -7.68 16.76
CA PHE A 325 -0.39 -7.64 17.36
C PHE A 325 -1.43 -7.14 16.36
N ASN A 326 -2.26 -8.06 15.87
CA ASN A 326 -3.17 -7.82 14.74
C ASN A 326 -4.59 -7.42 15.12
N TYR A 327 -4.87 -7.00 16.37
CA TYR A 327 -6.21 -6.60 16.82
C TYR A 327 -7.31 -7.59 16.37
N PRO A 328 -7.49 -8.74 17.04
CA PRO A 328 -8.39 -9.82 16.58
C PRO A 328 -9.81 -9.36 16.24
N PHE A 329 -10.33 -8.34 16.95
CA PHE A 329 -11.66 -7.78 16.71
C PHE A 329 -11.79 -7.00 15.38
N SER A 330 -10.70 -6.68 14.71
CA SER A 330 -10.76 -6.08 13.36
C SER A 330 -10.90 -7.14 12.26
N ASP A 331 -10.53 -8.38 12.53
CA ASP A 331 -10.67 -9.51 11.61
C ASP A 331 -11.96 -10.32 11.90
N GLU A 332 -12.30 -10.47 13.18
CA GLU A 332 -13.49 -11.18 13.65
C GLU A 332 -14.67 -10.19 13.77
N ILE A 333 -15.28 -9.88 12.63
CA ILE A 333 -16.41 -8.96 12.58
C ILE A 333 -17.60 -9.55 13.36
N PRO A 334 -18.22 -8.81 14.30
CA PRO A 334 -19.42 -9.27 15.01
C PRO A 334 -20.54 -9.69 14.05
N GLU A 335 -21.35 -10.68 14.44
CA GLU A 335 -22.46 -11.19 13.61
C GLU A 335 -23.35 -10.06 13.09
N ALA A 336 -23.71 -9.10 13.95
CA ALA A 336 -24.52 -7.94 13.55
C ALA A 336 -23.87 -7.10 12.44
N ALA A 337 -22.54 -6.88 12.50
CA ALA A 337 -21.82 -6.18 11.45
C ALA A 337 -21.71 -7.03 10.16
N SER A 338 -21.55 -8.35 10.30
CA SER A 338 -21.52 -9.28 9.18
C SER A 338 -22.85 -9.31 8.42
N GLU A 339 -23.99 -9.28 9.12
CA GLU A 339 -25.31 -9.22 8.48
C GLU A 339 -25.53 -7.89 7.73
N LEU A 340 -25.13 -6.75 8.33
CA LEU A 340 -25.18 -5.46 7.64
C LEU A 340 -24.25 -5.41 6.43
N LEU A 341 -23.05 -5.98 6.54
CA LEU A 341 -22.10 -6.10 5.44
C LEU A 341 -22.70 -6.90 4.26
N LYS A 342 -23.42 -7.99 4.55
CA LYS A 342 -24.12 -8.77 3.51
C LYS A 342 -25.15 -7.91 2.77
N LEU A 343 -25.91 -7.07 3.48
CA LEU A 343 -26.88 -6.16 2.87
C LEU A 343 -26.18 -5.16 1.95
N VAL A 344 -25.07 -4.55 2.40
CA VAL A 344 -24.28 -3.63 1.57
C VAL A 344 -23.81 -4.33 0.29
N ILE A 345 -23.28 -5.56 0.40
CA ILE A 345 -22.82 -6.37 -0.76
C ILE A 345 -23.98 -6.71 -1.70
N GLN A 346 -25.23 -6.83 -1.20
CA GLN A 346 -26.43 -7.08 -1.99
C GLN A 346 -26.97 -5.83 -2.69
N GLY A 347 -26.41 -4.66 -2.38
CA GLY A 347 -26.81 -3.36 -2.93
C GLY A 347 -27.71 -2.52 -2.02
N ASP A 348 -28.04 -3.03 -0.84
CA ASP A 348 -28.82 -2.30 0.18
C ASP A 348 -27.92 -1.31 0.95
N THR A 349 -27.31 -0.37 0.22
CA THR A 349 -26.29 0.54 0.77
C THR A 349 -26.82 1.53 1.81
N TRP A 350 -28.14 1.72 1.91
CA TRP A 350 -28.78 2.59 2.91
C TRP A 350 -28.48 2.16 4.36
N VAL A 351 -28.05 0.92 4.59
CA VAL A 351 -27.63 0.44 5.92
C VAL A 351 -26.21 0.90 6.30
N THR A 352 -25.47 1.54 5.40
CA THR A 352 -24.07 1.98 5.62
C THR A 352 -23.87 2.79 6.90
N PRO A 353 -24.72 3.78 7.27
CA PRO A 353 -24.55 4.50 8.54
C PRO A 353 -24.65 3.61 9.77
N LEU A 354 -25.56 2.62 9.75
CA LEU A 354 -25.71 1.67 10.84
C LEU A 354 -24.52 0.71 10.90
N TYR A 355 -24.07 0.22 9.75
CA TYR A 355 -22.86 -0.61 9.65
C TYR A 355 -21.65 0.12 10.24
N ALA A 356 -21.41 1.37 9.84
CA ALA A 356 -20.30 2.19 10.33
C ALA A 356 -20.36 2.37 11.86
N GLN A 357 -21.54 2.63 12.43
CA GLN A 357 -21.74 2.76 13.87
C GLN A 357 -21.45 1.45 14.62
N VAL A 358 -21.90 0.31 14.09
CA VAL A 358 -21.62 -1.01 14.68
C VAL A 358 -20.13 -1.31 14.67
N ILE A 359 -19.45 -1.11 13.54
CA ILE A 359 -17.99 -1.29 13.45
C ILE A 359 -17.26 -0.35 14.41
N ALA A 360 -17.61 0.93 14.43
CA ALA A 360 -16.99 1.90 15.35
C ALA A 360 -17.17 1.53 16.83
N ALA A 361 -18.30 0.92 17.20
CA ALA A 361 -18.55 0.46 18.57
C ALA A 361 -17.76 -0.82 18.93
N THR A 362 -17.37 -1.64 17.95
CA THR A 362 -16.56 -2.84 18.20
C THR A 362 -15.14 -2.51 18.61
N VAL A 363 -14.60 -1.39 18.14
CA VAL A 363 -13.20 -1.00 18.41
C VAL A 363 -12.95 -0.79 19.91
N PRO A 364 -13.62 0.13 20.62
CA PRO A 364 -13.38 0.33 22.05
C PRO A 364 -13.70 -0.92 22.88
N ALA A 365 -14.73 -1.69 22.51
CA ALA A 365 -15.05 -2.95 23.17
C ALA A 365 -13.94 -4.00 22.97
N GLY A 366 -13.42 -4.12 21.76
CA GLY A 366 -12.33 -5.03 21.42
C GLY A 366 -11.01 -4.63 22.09
N LEU A 367 -10.67 -3.34 22.11
CA LEU A 367 -9.49 -2.82 22.81
C LEU A 367 -9.53 -3.16 24.30
N LEU A 368 -10.71 -3.01 24.93
CA LEU A 368 -10.91 -3.36 26.33
C LEU A 368 -10.82 -4.88 26.56
N ALA A 369 -11.51 -5.67 25.74
CA ALA A 369 -11.56 -7.14 25.89
C ALA A 369 -10.19 -7.80 25.69
N THR A 370 -9.34 -7.21 24.85
CA THR A 370 -8.00 -7.74 24.53
C THR A 370 -6.87 -7.04 25.28
N ASP A 371 -7.16 -6.09 26.17
CA ASP A 371 -6.18 -5.25 26.87
C ASP A 371 -5.14 -4.67 25.89
N SER A 372 -5.61 -4.08 24.78
CA SER A 372 -4.76 -3.61 23.68
C SER A 372 -4.87 -2.12 23.37
N ALA A 373 -5.49 -1.36 24.26
CA ALA A 373 -5.55 0.10 24.13
C ALA A 373 -4.17 0.77 24.31
N ASP A 374 -3.23 0.09 24.97
CA ASP A 374 -1.88 0.58 25.25
C ASP A 374 -0.88 -0.58 25.10
N LEU A 375 -0.30 -0.71 23.91
CA LEU A 375 0.69 -1.74 23.57
C LEU A 375 2.10 -1.17 23.63
N TRP A 376 3.07 -2.00 24.02
CA TRP A 376 4.48 -1.67 23.98
C TRP A 376 5.29 -2.89 23.55
N GLY A 377 6.28 -2.71 22.69
CA GLY A 377 7.11 -3.81 22.19
C GLY A 377 8.16 -3.34 21.19
N TRP A 378 8.85 -4.27 20.56
CA TRP A 378 9.67 -3.95 19.41
C TRP A 378 8.83 -3.36 18.27
N ALA A 379 9.42 -2.47 17.46
CA ALA A 379 8.71 -1.71 16.45
C ALA A 379 7.80 -2.59 15.56
N LYS A 380 8.29 -3.72 15.03
CA LYS A 380 7.49 -4.64 14.20
C LYS A 380 6.25 -5.17 14.92
N ASN A 381 6.33 -5.40 16.23
CA ASN A 381 5.24 -6.03 17.00
C ASN A 381 4.03 -5.11 17.21
N THR A 382 4.25 -3.79 17.11
CA THR A 382 3.19 -2.79 17.22
C THR A 382 2.79 -2.19 15.87
N GLN A 383 3.63 -2.33 14.84
CA GLN A 383 3.41 -1.74 13.51
C GLN A 383 2.82 -2.73 12.49
N LEU A 384 3.15 -4.04 12.60
CA LEU A 384 2.57 -5.06 11.73
C LEU A 384 1.25 -5.57 12.32
N TYR A 385 0.12 -4.96 11.93
CA TYR A 385 -1.18 -5.26 12.53
C TYR A 385 -2.27 -5.67 11.50
N VAL A 386 -1.97 -5.68 10.21
CA VAL A 386 -2.87 -6.15 9.15
C VAL A 386 -2.53 -7.60 8.79
N ARG A 387 -3.55 -8.46 8.78
CA ARG A 387 -3.45 -9.88 8.39
C ARG A 387 -3.91 -10.11 6.95
N PRO A 388 -3.51 -11.23 6.34
CA PRO A 388 -4.08 -11.68 5.07
C PRO A 388 -5.60 -11.92 5.11
N THR A 389 -6.15 -12.14 6.31
CA THR A 389 -7.59 -12.37 6.59
C THR A 389 -8.40 -11.10 6.76
N THR A 390 -7.76 -9.93 6.86
CA THR A 390 -8.45 -8.64 6.98
C THR A 390 -9.40 -8.42 5.81
N LEU A 391 -10.57 -7.83 6.08
CA LEU A 391 -11.60 -7.55 5.09
C LEU A 391 -11.00 -6.80 3.88
N ARG A 392 -11.19 -7.36 2.70
CA ARG A 392 -10.65 -6.80 1.47
C ARG A 392 -11.58 -5.73 0.93
N VAL A 393 -11.03 -4.56 0.74
CA VAL A 393 -11.72 -3.36 0.27
C VAL A 393 -11.01 -2.80 -0.95
N THR A 394 -11.70 -2.01 -1.76
CA THR A 394 -11.04 -1.09 -2.70
C THR A 394 -10.64 0.18 -1.96
N ALA A 395 -9.60 0.85 -2.45
CA ALA A 395 -9.10 2.07 -1.85
C ALA A 395 -8.57 3.01 -2.93
N ASN A 396 -8.92 4.28 -2.86
CA ASN A 396 -8.12 5.30 -3.50
C ASN A 396 -7.03 5.77 -2.53
N GLY A 397 -5.94 6.39 -3.04
CA GLY A 397 -4.87 6.85 -2.17
C GLY A 397 -3.98 7.90 -2.83
N TYR A 398 -3.64 8.92 -2.03
CA TYR A 398 -2.82 10.05 -2.48
C TYR A 398 -1.89 10.53 -1.37
N ALA A 399 -0.70 11.00 -1.77
CA ALA A 399 0.22 11.75 -0.94
C ALA A 399 0.07 13.25 -1.22
N VAL A 400 -0.15 14.04 -0.19
CA VAL A 400 -0.15 15.51 -0.25
C VAL A 400 1.14 16.00 0.40
N LEU A 401 2.12 16.40 -0.43
CA LEU A 401 3.38 16.98 0.02
C LEU A 401 3.13 18.41 0.45
N THR A 402 3.59 18.77 1.64
CA THR A 402 3.40 20.12 2.19
C THR A 402 4.43 20.41 3.29
N LYS A 403 4.34 21.57 3.92
CA LYS A 403 5.07 21.88 5.15
C LYS A 403 4.35 21.26 6.34
N ARG A 404 5.09 20.85 7.34
CA ARG A 404 4.56 20.31 8.60
C ARG A 404 3.52 21.25 9.25
N GLU A 405 3.74 22.55 9.19
CA GLU A 405 2.81 23.55 9.74
C GLU A 405 1.43 23.53 9.05
N ASN A 406 1.33 22.98 7.84
CA ASN A 406 0.10 22.90 7.06
C ASN A 406 -0.63 21.54 7.20
N ILE A 407 -0.10 20.58 7.94
CA ILE A 407 -0.74 19.27 8.13
C ILE A 407 -2.22 19.43 8.54
N GLN A 408 -2.49 20.32 9.52
CA GLN A 408 -3.86 20.53 10.00
C GLN A 408 -4.78 21.10 8.92
N GLU A 409 -4.27 21.98 8.07
CA GLU A 409 -5.03 22.55 6.95
C GLU A 409 -5.42 21.46 5.95
N VAL A 410 -4.47 20.57 5.57
CA VAL A 410 -4.72 19.48 4.64
C VAL A 410 -5.81 18.55 5.17
N VAL A 411 -5.70 18.07 6.41
CA VAL A 411 -6.69 17.14 6.97
C VAL A 411 -8.04 17.81 7.21
N SER A 412 -8.05 19.08 7.61
CA SER A 412 -9.30 19.83 7.84
C SER A 412 -10.09 20.05 6.56
N LYS A 413 -9.43 20.48 5.49
CA LYS A 413 -10.07 20.71 4.18
C LYS A 413 -10.60 19.40 3.59
N THR A 414 -9.81 18.32 3.69
CA THR A 414 -10.23 16.98 3.24
C THR A 414 -11.43 16.47 4.03
N TYR A 415 -11.40 16.59 5.35
CA TYR A 415 -12.52 16.21 6.21
C TYR A 415 -13.80 17.00 5.90
N ALA A 416 -13.67 18.31 5.74
CA ALA A 416 -14.81 19.18 5.40
C ALA A 416 -15.44 18.80 4.05
N TYR A 417 -14.61 18.48 3.04
CA TYR A 417 -15.09 17.97 1.76
C TYR A 417 -15.81 16.64 1.92
N LEU A 418 -15.19 15.65 2.57
CA LEU A 418 -15.77 14.31 2.77
C LEU A 418 -17.11 14.41 3.51
N LYS A 419 -17.17 15.15 4.63
CA LYS A 419 -18.37 15.31 5.44
C LYS A 419 -19.51 15.89 4.61
N ARG A 420 -19.29 17.03 3.96
CA ARG A 420 -20.30 17.70 3.12
C ARG A 420 -20.77 16.81 1.97
N THR A 421 -19.84 16.25 1.20
CA THR A 421 -20.18 15.47 0.01
C THR A 421 -20.93 14.19 0.38
N LEU A 422 -20.55 13.50 1.46
CA LEU A 422 -21.26 12.31 1.91
C LEU A 422 -22.65 12.63 2.50
N GLU A 423 -22.83 13.80 3.12
CA GLU A 423 -24.15 14.30 3.54
C GLU A 423 -25.05 14.62 2.32
N GLU A 424 -24.49 15.19 1.23
CA GLU A 424 -25.20 15.43 -0.04
C GLU A 424 -25.65 14.11 -0.67
N TYR A 425 -24.75 13.11 -0.81
CA TYR A 425 -25.10 11.77 -1.29
C TYR A 425 -26.18 11.10 -0.43
N GLN A 426 -26.05 11.19 0.89
CA GLN A 426 -27.02 10.63 1.83
C GLN A 426 -28.41 11.26 1.67
N ALA A 427 -28.49 12.58 1.43
CA ALA A 427 -29.75 13.27 1.20
C ALA A 427 -30.47 12.78 -0.08
N GLU A 428 -29.71 12.28 -1.04
CA GLU A 428 -30.20 11.66 -2.28
C GLU A 428 -30.44 10.14 -2.14
N GLY A 429 -30.16 9.55 -0.97
CA GLY A 429 -30.32 8.12 -0.71
C GLY A 429 -29.15 7.27 -1.20
N HIS A 430 -28.00 7.87 -1.51
CA HIS A 430 -26.78 7.21 -1.97
C HIS A 430 -25.73 7.10 -0.85
N PHE A 431 -24.96 6.02 -0.83
CA PHE A 431 -23.96 5.73 0.19
C PHE A 431 -22.69 5.15 -0.48
N PRO A 432 -21.88 5.99 -1.18
CA PRO A 432 -20.75 5.54 -1.99
C PRO A 432 -19.56 5.03 -1.18
N VAL A 433 -19.46 5.38 0.11
CA VAL A 433 -18.35 5.01 0.99
C VAL A 433 -18.89 4.28 2.22
N ASN A 434 -18.50 3.02 2.36
CA ASN A 434 -18.86 2.16 3.50
C ASN A 434 -17.63 1.61 4.26
N GLY A 435 -16.42 1.98 3.84
CA GLY A 435 -15.17 1.78 4.55
C GLY A 435 -14.68 3.06 5.23
N PRO A 436 -13.51 3.01 5.89
CA PRO A 436 -12.96 4.19 6.56
C PRO A 436 -12.25 5.16 5.60
N TRP A 437 -12.08 6.38 6.06
CA TRP A 437 -11.02 7.28 5.63
C TRP A 437 -9.82 7.10 6.56
N GLU A 438 -8.67 6.79 5.97
CA GLU A 438 -7.41 6.61 6.68
C GLU A 438 -6.47 7.76 6.40
N VAL A 439 -5.81 8.25 7.44
CA VAL A 439 -4.83 9.33 7.34
C VAL A 439 -3.54 8.95 8.04
N ARG A 440 -2.44 9.07 7.33
CA ARG A 440 -1.08 8.84 7.82
C ARG A 440 -0.19 10.04 7.49
N VAL A 441 0.99 10.09 8.08
CA VAL A 441 2.00 11.12 7.78
C VAL A 441 3.38 10.49 7.63
N THR A 442 4.19 11.05 6.73
CA THR A 442 5.61 10.71 6.60
C THR A 442 6.44 11.97 6.40
N ASP A 443 7.74 11.90 6.72
CA ASP A 443 8.69 12.84 6.14
C ASP A 443 8.83 12.55 4.63
N LEU A 444 9.59 13.38 3.92
CA LEU A 444 9.96 13.14 2.53
C LEU A 444 11.21 12.24 2.47
N ASP A 445 11.47 11.67 1.29
CA ASP A 445 12.62 10.79 1.02
C ASP A 445 13.92 11.59 0.85
N ASP A 446 14.60 11.86 1.96
CA ASP A 446 15.93 12.46 1.93
C ASP A 446 16.97 11.37 1.59
N ALA A 447 17.63 11.49 0.43
CA ALA A 447 18.66 10.54 0.00
C ALA A 447 19.83 10.42 0.99
N ALA A 448 20.05 11.41 1.85
CA ALA A 448 21.08 11.36 2.90
C ALA A 448 20.79 10.30 3.98
N ASP A 449 19.55 9.85 4.14
CA ASP A 449 19.16 8.84 5.14
C ASP A 449 19.87 7.49 4.93
N CYS A 450 20.14 7.09 3.69
CA CYS A 450 20.89 5.86 3.39
C CYS A 450 22.39 5.97 3.73
N ARG A 451 22.89 7.17 4.02
CA ARG A 451 24.27 7.48 4.44
C ARG A 451 25.32 7.11 3.41
N ILE A 452 25.00 7.17 2.14
CA ILE A 452 25.92 6.94 1.03
C ILE A 452 26.20 8.29 0.35
N PRO A 453 27.46 8.72 0.26
CA PRO A 453 27.84 9.92 -0.49
C PRO A 453 27.43 9.82 -1.96
N GLY A 454 26.80 10.87 -2.49
CA GLY A 454 26.32 10.90 -3.87
C GLY A 454 25.09 10.03 -4.14
N ALA A 455 24.36 9.66 -3.08
CA ALA A 455 23.13 8.88 -3.19
C ALA A 455 22.12 9.54 -4.15
N GLN A 456 21.59 8.75 -5.07
CA GLN A 456 20.53 9.19 -5.99
C GLN A 456 19.18 9.24 -5.26
N GLU A 457 18.30 10.15 -5.70
CA GLU A 457 16.88 10.19 -5.31
C GLU A 457 16.04 9.30 -6.24
N ALA A 458 14.95 8.73 -5.72
CA ALA A 458 13.99 7.99 -6.54
C ALA A 458 13.14 8.95 -7.39
N ILE A 459 13.21 8.88 -8.71
CA ILE A 459 12.42 9.78 -9.58
C ILE A 459 10.92 9.60 -9.34
N LEU A 460 10.45 8.36 -9.17
CA LEU A 460 9.04 8.04 -9.02
C LEU A 460 8.58 7.94 -7.55
N SER A 461 9.40 8.33 -6.55
CA SER A 461 8.89 8.40 -5.19
C SER A 461 7.77 9.43 -5.10
N ALA A 462 6.63 9.02 -4.52
CA ALA A 462 5.49 9.89 -4.26
C ALA A 462 5.82 10.98 -3.23
N VAL A 463 6.87 10.77 -2.43
CA VAL A 463 7.34 11.71 -1.40
C VAL A 463 8.76 12.21 -1.69
N ARG A 464 9.14 12.28 -2.95
CA ARG A 464 10.40 12.85 -3.38
C ARG A 464 10.46 14.34 -3.02
N PRO A 465 11.53 14.84 -2.33
CA PRO A 465 11.67 16.26 -2.01
C PRO A 465 11.62 17.15 -3.25
N ARG A 466 10.94 18.28 -3.15
CA ARG A 466 10.83 19.26 -4.24
C ARG A 466 11.88 20.36 -4.09
N PRO A 467 12.80 20.55 -5.08
CA PRO A 467 13.88 21.52 -4.95
C PRO A 467 13.41 22.98 -5.03
N ASP A 468 12.22 23.24 -5.57
CA ASP A 468 11.60 24.58 -5.68
C ASP A 468 10.66 24.92 -4.52
N ARG A 469 10.52 24.01 -3.54
CA ARG A 469 9.65 24.15 -2.36
C ARG A 469 10.36 23.65 -1.11
N ASP A 470 9.99 24.19 0.00
CA ASP A 470 10.45 23.79 1.33
C ASP A 470 9.46 22.84 2.03
N TYR A 471 8.85 21.93 1.25
CA TYR A 471 8.04 20.84 1.83
C TYR A 471 8.94 19.90 2.60
N ASP A 472 8.46 19.43 3.75
CA ASP A 472 9.20 18.54 4.65
C ASP A 472 8.38 17.33 5.10
N THR A 473 7.11 17.25 4.70
CA THR A 473 6.20 16.18 5.10
C THR A 473 5.22 15.83 3.97
N ALA A 474 4.65 14.64 4.09
CA ALA A 474 3.50 14.21 3.29
C ALA A 474 2.36 13.74 4.19
N VAL A 475 1.13 14.10 3.82
CA VAL A 475 -0.10 13.58 4.40
C VAL A 475 -0.70 12.58 3.42
N TRP A 476 -0.86 11.32 3.85
CA TRP A 476 -1.45 10.26 3.04
C TRP A 476 -2.94 10.17 3.34
N LEU A 477 -3.74 10.12 2.28
CA LEU A 477 -5.20 10.22 2.32
C LEU A 477 -5.81 9.05 1.55
N ASP A 478 -6.38 8.06 2.27
CA ASP A 478 -6.96 6.86 1.70
C ASP A 478 -8.45 6.76 2.04
N VAL A 479 -9.33 6.75 1.05
CA VAL A 479 -10.76 6.45 1.26
C VAL A 479 -11.04 5.02 0.79
N LEU A 480 -11.59 4.21 1.68
CA LEU A 480 -11.84 2.81 1.44
C LEU A 480 -13.34 2.53 1.28
N THR A 481 -13.68 1.58 0.43
CA THR A 481 -15.06 1.06 0.30
C THR A 481 -15.05 -0.39 -0.16
N LEU A 482 -16.17 -1.09 -0.09
CA LEU A 482 -16.29 -2.43 -0.66
C LEU A 482 -16.29 -2.33 -2.20
N PRO A 483 -15.60 -3.25 -2.90
CA PRO A 483 -15.63 -3.30 -4.35
C PRO A 483 -17.07 -3.40 -4.87
N GLY A 484 -17.38 -2.63 -5.92
CA GLY A 484 -18.71 -2.63 -6.53
C GLY A 484 -19.79 -1.86 -5.78
N THR A 485 -19.44 -1.07 -4.75
CA THR A 485 -20.39 -0.16 -4.09
C THR A 485 -20.96 0.84 -5.10
N PRO A 486 -22.29 0.96 -5.24
CA PRO A 486 -22.92 1.94 -6.13
C PRO A 486 -22.43 3.37 -5.84
N SER A 487 -22.27 4.17 -6.90
CA SER A 487 -21.81 5.56 -6.89
C SER A 487 -20.40 5.79 -6.33
N SER A 488 -19.63 4.72 -6.03
CA SER A 488 -18.27 4.88 -5.50
C SER A 488 -17.29 5.43 -6.54
N ILE A 489 -17.46 5.09 -7.80
CA ILE A 489 -16.59 5.58 -8.90
C ILE A 489 -16.78 7.09 -9.05
N GLU A 490 -18.03 7.57 -9.13
CA GLU A 490 -18.36 8.99 -9.24
C GLU A 490 -17.86 9.78 -8.01
N PHE A 491 -18.01 9.19 -6.83
CA PHE A 491 -17.49 9.78 -5.60
C PHE A 491 -15.97 9.90 -5.65
N TYR A 492 -15.24 8.86 -6.05
CA TYR A 492 -13.79 8.87 -6.12
C TYR A 492 -13.29 9.84 -7.22
N GLU A 493 -13.97 9.92 -8.36
CA GLU A 493 -13.66 10.91 -9.39
C GLU A 493 -13.80 12.34 -8.85
N GLY A 494 -14.90 12.64 -8.17
CA GLY A 494 -15.13 13.95 -7.55
C GLY A 494 -14.12 14.26 -6.45
N PHE A 495 -13.76 13.27 -5.63
CA PHE A 495 -12.75 13.42 -4.58
C PHE A 495 -11.35 13.68 -5.17
N GLU A 496 -10.94 12.95 -6.21
CA GLU A 496 -9.68 13.19 -6.92
C GLU A 496 -9.63 14.58 -7.52
N GLN A 497 -10.72 15.04 -8.16
CA GLN A 497 -10.82 16.40 -8.72
C GLN A 497 -10.68 17.47 -7.62
N PHE A 498 -11.32 17.28 -6.47
CA PHE A 498 -11.14 18.15 -5.31
C PHE A 498 -9.68 18.19 -4.87
N LEU A 499 -9.02 17.04 -4.70
CA LEU A 499 -7.62 16.99 -4.26
C LEU A 499 -6.68 17.71 -5.26
N VAL A 500 -6.88 17.51 -6.56
CA VAL A 500 -6.09 18.17 -7.62
C VAL A 500 -6.27 19.68 -7.58
N GLN A 501 -7.50 20.16 -7.35
CA GLN A 501 -7.80 21.60 -7.31
C GLN A 501 -7.27 22.26 -6.04
N GLU A 502 -7.40 21.57 -4.90
CA GLU A 502 -7.07 22.14 -3.60
C GLU A 502 -5.58 22.04 -3.26
N PHE A 503 -4.92 20.92 -3.60
CA PHE A 503 -3.58 20.59 -3.15
C PHE A 503 -2.52 20.51 -4.25
N ASN A 504 -2.77 21.07 -5.42
CA ASN A 504 -1.76 21.17 -6.48
C ASN A 504 -1.43 22.65 -6.76
N ASN A 505 -0.83 23.30 -5.78
CA ASN A 505 -0.60 24.75 -5.75
C ASN A 505 0.76 25.09 -5.09
N ALA A 506 0.93 26.35 -4.65
CA ALA A 506 2.17 26.80 -4.03
C ALA A 506 2.41 26.23 -2.61
N THR A 507 1.37 25.78 -1.90
CA THR A 507 1.43 25.30 -0.51
C THR A 507 1.40 23.79 -0.39
N ALA A 508 0.98 23.07 -1.44
CA ALA A 508 0.90 21.62 -1.44
C ALA A 508 1.10 21.05 -2.85
N ALA A 509 1.55 19.81 -2.95
CA ALA A 509 1.64 19.04 -4.19
C ALA A 509 1.00 17.67 -4.02
N LEU A 510 0.19 17.26 -5.01
CA LEU A 510 -0.52 15.98 -5.01
C LEU A 510 0.25 14.94 -5.82
N HIS A 511 0.45 13.76 -5.23
CA HIS A 511 1.00 12.58 -5.89
C HIS A 511 0.09 11.37 -5.66
N PRO A 512 0.03 10.40 -6.59
CA PRO A 512 -0.69 9.15 -6.35
C PRO A 512 0.06 8.30 -5.32
N GLU A 513 -0.65 7.55 -4.48
CA GLU A 513 -0.10 6.40 -3.77
C GLU A 513 -0.12 5.21 -4.74
N TRP A 514 1.05 4.81 -5.23
CA TRP A 514 1.19 3.91 -6.38
C TRP A 514 0.46 2.57 -6.24
N SER A 515 0.31 2.07 -5.04
CA SER A 515 -0.39 0.80 -4.79
C SER A 515 -1.91 0.90 -4.88
N LYS A 516 -2.49 2.10 -4.79
CA LYS A 516 -3.93 2.35 -4.61
C LYS A 516 -4.66 2.65 -5.93
N GLY A 517 -5.93 3.04 -5.81
CA GLY A 517 -6.73 3.58 -6.90
C GLY A 517 -6.48 5.08 -7.07
N TRP A 518 -6.31 5.53 -8.29
CA TRP A 518 -6.13 6.91 -8.74
C TRP A 518 -6.44 7.00 -10.23
N ALA A 519 -6.42 8.21 -10.81
CA ALA A 519 -6.79 8.47 -12.20
C ALA A 519 -8.20 7.94 -12.53
N TYR A 520 -9.18 8.38 -11.73
CA TYR A 520 -10.57 7.96 -11.89
C TYR A 520 -11.23 8.63 -13.10
N GLY A 521 -11.86 7.81 -13.92
CA GLY A 521 -12.76 8.21 -15.00
C GLY A 521 -14.05 7.42 -14.92
N THR A 522 -14.95 7.60 -15.88
CA THR A 522 -16.26 6.93 -15.94
C THR A 522 -16.20 5.40 -15.87
N ASN A 523 -15.06 4.81 -16.22
CA ASN A 523 -14.83 3.36 -16.20
C ASN A 523 -14.05 2.88 -14.95
N GLY A 524 -13.87 3.73 -13.94
CA GLY A 524 -13.17 3.42 -12.70
C GLY A 524 -11.76 3.98 -12.62
N ALA A 525 -10.98 3.46 -11.67
CA ALA A 525 -9.60 3.86 -11.45
C ALA A 525 -8.70 3.54 -12.66
N TRP A 526 -7.60 4.28 -12.78
CA TRP A 526 -6.55 4.13 -13.79
C TRP A 526 -7.00 4.33 -15.24
N THR A 527 -8.13 5.02 -15.46
CA THR A 527 -8.71 5.24 -16.80
C THR A 527 -8.75 6.71 -17.24
N ASN A 528 -8.47 7.65 -16.34
CA ASN A 528 -8.43 9.08 -16.65
C ASN A 528 -7.11 9.47 -17.32
N THR A 529 -7.12 9.58 -18.65
CA THR A 529 -5.92 9.89 -19.44
C THR A 529 -5.34 11.29 -19.15
N THR A 530 -6.16 12.26 -18.72
CA THR A 530 -5.68 13.58 -18.30
C THR A 530 -4.85 13.49 -17.03
N PHE A 531 -5.27 12.66 -16.09
CA PHE A 531 -4.50 12.41 -14.86
C PHE A 531 -3.22 11.61 -15.17
N LEU A 532 -3.32 10.54 -15.96
CA LEU A 532 -2.19 9.66 -16.32
C LEU A 532 -1.09 10.41 -17.07
N HIS A 533 -1.45 11.19 -18.11
CA HIS A 533 -0.48 11.80 -19.01
C HIS A 533 -0.25 13.29 -18.73
N GLY A 534 -1.02 13.91 -17.83
CA GLY A 534 -0.91 15.31 -17.45
C GLY A 534 -0.49 15.48 -16.00
N VAL A 535 -1.36 15.11 -15.05
CA VAL A 535 -1.14 15.40 -13.63
C VAL A 535 0.08 14.65 -13.09
N ILE A 536 0.21 13.35 -13.34
CA ILE A 536 1.33 12.54 -12.86
C ILE A 536 2.68 13.02 -13.41
N PRO A 537 2.89 13.12 -14.73
CA PRO A 537 4.15 13.60 -15.28
C PRO A 537 4.50 15.03 -14.81
N ALA A 538 3.51 15.92 -14.71
CA ALA A 538 3.72 17.28 -14.22
C ALA A 538 4.15 17.31 -12.75
N ALA A 539 3.55 16.48 -11.90
CA ALA A 539 3.91 16.36 -10.48
C ALA A 539 5.35 15.86 -10.31
N VAL A 540 5.73 14.81 -11.04
CA VAL A 540 7.10 14.23 -11.01
C VAL A 540 8.14 15.19 -11.57
N GLN A 541 7.80 16.00 -12.59
CA GLN A 541 8.69 16.97 -13.21
C GLN A 541 8.85 18.27 -12.42
N ALA A 542 7.91 18.58 -11.54
CA ALA A 542 7.80 19.90 -10.91
C ALA A 542 9.08 20.32 -10.15
N GLY A 543 9.61 21.52 -10.48
CA GLY A 543 10.80 22.09 -9.86
C GLY A 543 12.12 21.45 -10.29
N ARG A 544 12.13 20.55 -11.30
CA ARG A 544 13.30 19.77 -11.72
C ARG A 544 13.71 20.04 -13.15
N ALA A 545 14.98 19.79 -13.44
CA ALA A 545 15.52 19.84 -14.80
C ALA A 545 14.89 18.71 -15.66
N SER A 546 14.93 18.88 -16.99
CA SER A 546 14.29 17.92 -17.91
C SER A 546 14.91 16.52 -17.88
N ASP A 547 16.15 16.41 -17.45
CA ASP A 547 16.89 15.14 -17.26
C ASP A 547 16.72 14.54 -15.83
N ASP A 548 15.82 15.09 -15.02
CA ASP A 548 15.55 14.67 -13.64
C ASP A 548 14.05 14.59 -13.32
N GLY A 549 13.25 14.12 -14.25
CA GLY A 549 11.81 13.99 -14.08
C GLY A 549 11.24 12.77 -14.79
N TRP A 550 9.97 12.84 -15.16
CA TRP A 550 9.22 11.74 -15.75
C TRP A 550 9.92 11.13 -16.97
N SER A 551 10.31 11.95 -17.94
CA SER A 551 10.98 11.48 -19.15
C SER A 551 12.33 10.82 -18.88
N ALA A 552 13.04 11.26 -17.83
CA ALA A 552 14.31 10.64 -17.44
C ALA A 552 14.10 9.23 -16.86
N ALA A 553 13.01 9.00 -16.09
CA ALA A 553 12.66 7.67 -15.62
C ALA A 553 12.35 6.73 -16.79
N LEU A 554 11.55 7.19 -17.76
CA LEU A 554 11.20 6.40 -18.96
C LEU A 554 12.46 6.03 -19.75
N ALA A 555 13.34 7.00 -20.03
CA ALA A 555 14.59 6.73 -20.74
C ALA A 555 15.50 5.73 -20.00
N ALA A 556 15.51 5.77 -18.67
CA ALA A 556 16.27 4.80 -17.89
C ALA A 556 15.67 3.39 -17.99
N TYR A 557 14.34 3.25 -17.94
CA TYR A 557 13.69 1.95 -18.14
C TYR A 557 13.93 1.39 -19.54
N ASP A 558 13.86 2.23 -20.58
CA ASP A 558 14.15 1.81 -21.96
C ASP A 558 15.61 1.37 -22.14
N ALA A 559 16.54 2.00 -21.42
CA ALA A 559 17.95 1.60 -21.45
C ALA A 559 18.18 0.25 -20.71
N LEU A 560 17.48 0.00 -19.61
CA LEU A 560 17.59 -1.21 -18.81
C LEU A 560 16.82 -2.40 -19.41
N ASP A 561 15.74 -2.12 -20.13
CA ASP A 561 14.82 -3.09 -20.74
C ASP A 561 14.34 -2.61 -22.12
N PRO A 562 15.23 -2.55 -23.14
CA PRO A 562 14.89 -2.02 -24.47
C PRO A 562 13.89 -2.88 -25.25
N HIS A 563 13.58 -4.07 -24.75
CA HIS A 563 12.63 -4.99 -25.37
C HIS A 563 11.26 -5.00 -24.66
N GLY A 564 11.08 -4.19 -23.61
CA GLY A 564 9.81 -4.07 -22.88
C GLY A 564 9.37 -5.37 -22.19
N VAL A 565 10.31 -6.25 -21.83
CA VAL A 565 10.00 -7.54 -21.19
C VAL A 565 9.28 -7.35 -19.86
N TYR A 566 9.55 -6.25 -19.14
CA TYR A 566 8.90 -5.93 -17.87
C TYR A 566 7.66 -5.03 -18.02
N GLY A 567 7.16 -4.83 -19.23
CA GLY A 567 5.92 -4.10 -19.48
C GLY A 567 4.66 -4.91 -19.17
N ASN A 568 3.52 -4.23 -19.12
CA ASN A 568 2.17 -4.79 -19.23
C ASN A 568 1.26 -3.76 -19.90
N PRO A 569 0.05 -4.11 -20.36
CA PRO A 569 -0.81 -3.18 -21.09
C PRO A 569 -1.13 -1.87 -20.33
N PHE A 570 -1.20 -1.92 -19.00
CA PHE A 570 -1.44 -0.71 -18.20
C PHE A 570 -0.17 0.16 -18.10
N LEU A 571 0.99 -0.45 -17.87
CA LEU A 571 2.26 0.28 -17.84
C LEU A 571 2.59 0.91 -19.19
N ASP A 572 2.21 0.25 -20.29
CA ASP A 572 2.33 0.83 -21.64
C ASP A 572 1.45 2.09 -21.77
N VAL A 573 0.24 2.11 -21.18
CA VAL A 573 -0.62 3.30 -21.16
C VAL A 573 -0.07 4.36 -20.23
N LEU A 574 0.38 4.01 -19.04
CA LEU A 574 0.88 4.96 -18.03
C LEU A 574 2.17 5.67 -18.50
N MET A 575 3.06 4.93 -19.15
CA MET A 575 4.44 5.36 -19.42
C MET A 575 4.73 5.59 -20.91
N GLY A 576 3.87 5.11 -21.82
CA GLY A 576 3.99 5.28 -23.27
C GLY A 576 3.30 6.47 -23.73
#